data_1434ca8fbf7e8589d15eca090a2a16cb
#
_entry.id   1434ca8fbf7e8589d15eca090a2a16cb
#
_cell.length_a   1.000
_cell.length_b   1.000
_cell.length_c   1.000
_cell.angle_alpha   90.00
_cell.angle_beta   90.00
_cell.angle_gamma   90.00
#
_symmetry.space_group_name_H-M   'P 1'
#
loop_
_entity.id
_entity.type
_entity.pdbx_description
1 polymer ?
#
loop_
_entity_poly.entity_id
_entity_poly.type
_entity_poly.pdbx_seq_one_letter_code
_entity_poly.pdbx_strand_id
1 'polypeptide(L)'
;QVSREAIDRSDSYAYDNKIATAVTSNDLPDIFYVDGPQVSYYAANGISIPLSDYFTEDDLSDFVPSSIAQNTYDGQLYAIGATESSVAFYYNKDYLKECGVDTDDLDSRTLDNPITWDEMAEIAEKCTTDNYVGAHIIMDHGEGLPYALEPMYISEGKDYISEDGKEADGYVNSEEAVKTTSYLADLIAKGYANIEPITDEFLNGACATMLGGSWEVATLEANADFDWGVTYYPVSETGTAVSPCGDWAAAVSKDCENPDAAGEFLQWLMNSENVATYAAAIVKPATRNSAYDEEAMADYKEGARALMVEQLNNTAVPRPRTPSYATFSSAYAEAMTNILSDAATNGEVDDDYIQSELDTVAETFTEDYETYYAE
;
A
#
# COMPACT_ATOMS: atom_id res chain seq x y z
N GLN A 1 23.30 14.69 -19.63
CA GLN A 1 22.62 13.63 -20.37
C GLN A 1 22.21 12.55 -19.37
N VAL A 2 20.94 12.15 -19.35
CA VAL A 2 20.41 11.08 -18.50
C VAL A 2 20.34 9.80 -19.31
N SER A 3 20.89 8.70 -18.78
CA SER A 3 20.64 7.35 -19.28
C SER A 3 19.63 6.66 -18.39
N ARG A 4 18.73 5.89 -18.96
CA ARG A 4 17.69 5.15 -18.22
C ARG A 4 17.80 3.66 -18.49
N GLU A 5 17.78 2.88 -17.45
CA GLU A 5 17.56 1.44 -17.51
C GLU A 5 16.17 1.11 -16.95
N ALA A 6 15.38 0.38 -17.72
CA ALA A 6 14.11 -0.15 -17.27
C ALA A 6 14.30 -1.61 -16.85
N ILE A 7 13.82 -1.96 -15.66
CA ILE A 7 13.84 -3.32 -15.12
C ILE A 7 12.41 -3.86 -15.20
N ASP A 8 12.26 -5.05 -15.77
CA ASP A 8 10.97 -5.74 -15.80
C ASP A 8 10.56 -6.15 -14.39
N ARG A 9 9.32 -5.89 -14.04
CA ARG A 9 8.70 -6.20 -12.75
C ARG A 9 7.63 -7.30 -12.85
N SER A 10 7.66 -8.08 -13.92
CA SER A 10 6.78 -9.26 -14.07
C SER A 10 7.03 -10.33 -13.00
N ASP A 11 8.25 -10.34 -12.42
CA ASP A 11 8.58 -11.05 -11.18
C ASP A 11 8.66 -10.02 -10.05
N SER A 12 7.88 -10.19 -9.00
CA SER A 12 7.75 -9.25 -7.87
C SER A 12 9.10 -8.89 -7.22
N TYR A 13 10.08 -9.79 -7.25
CA TYR A 13 11.40 -9.59 -6.66
C TYR A 13 12.50 -9.23 -7.66
N ALA A 14 12.21 -9.18 -8.97
CA ALA A 14 13.25 -8.97 -9.99
C ALA A 14 13.98 -7.63 -9.82
N TYR A 15 13.24 -6.58 -9.49
CA TYR A 15 13.82 -5.25 -9.23
C TYR A 15 14.70 -5.25 -7.99
N ASP A 16 14.19 -5.74 -6.86
CA ASP A 16 14.89 -5.72 -5.58
C ASP A 16 16.16 -6.57 -5.63
N ASN A 17 16.10 -7.75 -6.24
CA ASN A 17 17.25 -8.61 -6.48
C ASN A 17 18.33 -7.92 -7.34
N LYS A 18 17.93 -7.14 -8.34
CA LYS A 18 18.87 -6.40 -9.16
C LYS A 18 19.54 -5.27 -8.39
N ILE A 19 18.77 -4.50 -7.61
CA ILE A 19 19.34 -3.45 -6.74
C ILE A 19 20.25 -4.06 -5.69
N ALA A 20 19.88 -5.14 -5.01
CA ALA A 20 20.72 -5.83 -4.03
C ALA A 20 22.04 -6.32 -4.65
N THR A 21 21.98 -6.83 -5.90
CA THR A 21 23.18 -7.22 -6.66
C THR A 21 24.06 -6.01 -6.96
N ALA A 22 23.48 -4.90 -7.40
CA ALA A 22 24.18 -3.65 -7.70
C ALA A 22 24.83 -3.05 -6.45
N VAL A 23 24.15 -3.09 -5.29
CA VAL A 23 24.73 -2.70 -3.98
C VAL A 23 25.97 -3.55 -3.69
N THR A 24 25.87 -4.88 -3.82
CA THR A 24 26.97 -5.79 -3.50
C THR A 24 28.18 -5.63 -4.43
N SER A 25 27.92 -5.29 -5.71
CA SER A 25 28.97 -5.10 -6.72
C SER A 25 29.52 -3.67 -6.79
N ASN A 26 29.00 -2.72 -6.01
CA ASN A 26 29.24 -1.29 -6.09
C ASN A 26 29.00 -0.73 -7.51
N ASP A 27 27.89 -1.13 -8.11
CA ASP A 27 27.46 -0.73 -9.46
C ASP A 27 26.03 -0.17 -9.45
N LEU A 28 25.67 0.55 -8.36
CA LEU A 28 24.39 1.24 -8.28
C LEU A 28 24.36 2.39 -9.30
N PRO A 29 23.22 2.64 -9.97
CA PRO A 29 23.03 3.87 -10.73
C PRO A 29 23.06 5.10 -9.82
N ASP A 30 23.36 6.28 -10.38
CA ASP A 30 23.34 7.55 -9.63
C ASP A 30 21.99 7.78 -8.93
N ILE A 31 20.89 7.47 -9.61
CA ILE A 31 19.52 7.55 -9.09
C ILE A 31 18.86 6.19 -9.30
N PHE A 32 18.24 5.64 -8.27
CA PHE A 32 17.46 4.42 -8.33
C PHE A 32 16.10 4.62 -7.65
N TYR A 33 15.12 3.82 -8.05
CA TYR A 33 13.82 3.84 -7.39
C TYR A 33 13.80 2.89 -6.20
N VAL A 34 13.05 3.24 -5.18
CA VAL A 34 12.90 2.48 -3.94
C VAL A 34 11.42 2.47 -3.54
N ASP A 35 10.91 1.33 -3.12
CA ASP A 35 9.58 1.26 -2.50
C ASP A 35 9.62 1.95 -1.14
N GLY A 36 8.57 2.68 -0.79
CA GLY A 36 8.52 3.53 0.40
C GLY A 36 9.05 2.90 1.68
N PRO A 37 8.59 1.70 2.11
CA PRO A 37 9.03 1.08 3.36
C PRO A 37 10.51 0.65 3.35
N GLN A 38 11.12 0.47 2.17
CA GLN A 38 12.54 0.13 2.03
C GLN A 38 13.48 1.34 2.21
N VAL A 39 12.97 2.56 2.20
CA VAL A 39 13.79 3.77 2.36
C VAL A 39 14.61 3.73 3.65
N SER A 40 14.00 3.30 4.76
CA SER A 40 14.68 3.17 6.06
C SER A 40 15.88 2.20 6.00
N TYR A 41 15.75 1.08 5.29
CA TYR A 41 16.84 0.13 5.07
C TYR A 41 17.99 0.75 4.29
N TYR A 42 17.71 1.41 3.15
CA TYR A 42 18.76 2.02 2.33
C TYR A 42 19.47 3.17 3.04
N ALA A 43 18.73 3.94 3.84
CA ALA A 43 19.28 5.02 4.65
C ALA A 43 20.15 4.49 5.79
N ALA A 44 19.65 3.56 6.61
CA ALA A 44 20.36 2.99 7.76
C ALA A 44 21.67 2.30 7.35
N ASN A 45 21.69 1.65 6.19
CA ASN A 45 22.86 0.97 5.65
C ASN A 45 23.78 1.89 4.82
N GLY A 46 23.50 3.18 4.76
CA GLY A 46 24.30 4.18 4.03
C GLY A 46 24.40 3.88 2.54
N ILE A 47 23.35 3.30 1.93
CA ILE A 47 23.27 2.98 0.50
C ILE A 47 22.76 4.17 -0.29
N SER A 48 21.82 4.94 0.27
CA SER A 48 21.34 6.22 -0.25
C SER A 48 21.88 7.39 0.55
N ILE A 49 21.89 8.58 -0.04
CA ILE A 49 22.31 9.82 0.63
C ILE A 49 21.09 10.69 0.97
N PRO A 50 21.19 11.54 2.02
CA PRO A 50 20.15 12.51 2.33
C PRO A 50 19.89 13.48 1.17
N LEU A 51 18.63 13.84 0.97
CA LEU A 51 18.17 14.83 -0.01
C LEU A 51 17.83 16.20 0.61
N SER A 52 18.00 16.35 1.91
CA SER A 52 17.61 17.56 2.66
C SER A 52 18.34 18.83 2.21
N ASP A 53 19.51 18.73 1.56
CA ASP A 53 20.21 19.86 0.96
C ASP A 53 19.57 20.33 -0.35
N TYR A 54 18.75 19.50 -0.99
CA TYR A 54 18.11 19.80 -2.28
C TYR A 54 16.65 20.20 -2.16
N PHE A 55 15.97 19.77 -1.07
CA PHE A 55 14.56 20.07 -0.83
C PHE A 55 14.41 20.77 0.51
N THR A 56 13.96 22.03 0.47
CA THR A 56 13.71 22.81 1.67
C THR A 56 12.40 22.41 2.33
N GLU A 57 12.19 22.74 3.61
CA GLU A 57 10.90 22.55 4.30
C GLU A 57 9.75 23.22 3.53
N ASP A 58 10.00 24.37 2.92
CA ASP A 58 9.01 25.12 2.13
C ASP A 58 8.63 24.35 0.86
N ASP A 59 9.62 23.76 0.16
CA ASP A 59 9.34 22.86 -0.98
C ASP A 59 8.53 21.64 -0.57
N LEU A 60 8.89 20.99 0.55
CA LEU A 60 8.26 19.78 1.04
C LEU A 60 6.84 20.02 1.58
N SER A 61 6.52 21.24 2.00
CA SER A 61 5.17 21.59 2.48
C SER A 61 4.09 21.50 1.41
N ASP A 62 4.46 21.48 0.13
CA ASP A 62 3.56 21.29 -1.01
C ASP A 62 3.30 19.80 -1.32
N PHE A 63 4.01 18.88 -0.67
CA PHE A 63 3.84 17.45 -0.86
C PHE A 63 2.87 16.84 0.15
N VAL A 64 2.25 15.72 -0.24
CA VAL A 64 1.42 14.91 0.65
C VAL A 64 2.24 14.46 1.86
N PRO A 65 1.78 14.74 3.10
CA PRO A 65 2.55 14.47 4.31
C PRO A 65 2.97 13.01 4.48
N SER A 66 2.10 12.04 4.15
CA SER A 66 2.40 10.60 4.23
C SER A 66 3.52 10.20 3.27
N SER A 67 3.58 10.78 2.06
CA SER A 67 4.67 10.55 1.11
C SER A 67 6.01 11.06 1.63
N ILE A 68 6.04 12.22 2.27
CA ILE A 68 7.27 12.73 2.91
C ILE A 68 7.65 11.87 4.11
N ALA A 69 6.68 11.46 4.93
CA ALA A 69 6.92 10.62 6.10
C ALA A 69 7.55 9.28 5.73
N GLN A 70 7.03 8.57 4.71
CA GLN A 70 7.58 7.27 4.28
C GLN A 70 9.01 7.39 3.72
N ASN A 71 9.37 8.53 3.15
CA ASN A 71 10.68 8.78 2.54
C ASN A 71 11.69 9.42 3.51
N THR A 72 11.33 9.56 4.78
CA THR A 72 12.14 10.17 5.83
C THR A 72 12.63 9.11 6.83
N TYR A 73 13.94 9.09 7.08
CA TYR A 73 14.58 8.26 8.09
C TYR A 73 15.47 9.14 8.99
N ASP A 74 15.40 8.95 10.31
CA ASP A 74 16.13 9.74 11.31
C ASP A 74 16.09 11.26 11.06
N GLY A 75 14.90 11.75 10.71
CA GLY A 75 14.62 13.17 10.48
C GLY A 75 15.18 13.74 9.16
N GLN A 76 15.70 12.93 8.27
CA GLN A 76 16.21 13.35 6.96
C GLN A 76 15.47 12.66 5.81
N LEU A 77 15.22 13.42 4.74
CA LEU A 77 14.64 12.89 3.51
C LEU A 77 15.69 12.10 2.72
N TYR A 78 15.39 10.86 2.31
CA TYR A 78 16.29 10.00 1.54
C TYR A 78 15.78 9.64 0.15
N ALA A 79 14.49 9.79 -0.07
CA ALA A 79 13.88 9.58 -1.37
C ALA A 79 12.74 10.58 -1.60
N ILE A 80 12.31 10.74 -2.84
CA ILE A 80 11.17 11.59 -3.19
C ILE A 80 10.41 10.99 -4.37
N GLY A 81 9.09 10.89 -4.26
CA GLY A 81 8.21 10.32 -5.28
C GLY A 81 7.37 11.38 -5.98
N ALA A 82 7.07 11.17 -7.25
CA ALA A 82 6.17 12.04 -8.02
C ALA A 82 4.70 11.63 -7.87
N THR A 83 4.45 10.36 -7.60
CA THR A 83 3.11 9.79 -7.44
C THR A 83 3.01 9.04 -6.13
N GLU A 84 1.77 8.83 -5.71
CA GLU A 84 1.47 8.02 -4.55
C GLU A 84 0.34 7.03 -4.88
N SER A 85 0.21 6.01 -4.08
CA SER A 85 -0.84 5.02 -4.22
C SER A 85 -1.73 4.99 -2.97
N SER A 86 -2.92 4.46 -3.14
CA SER A 86 -3.84 4.16 -2.07
C SER A 86 -4.66 2.94 -2.45
N VAL A 87 -5.35 2.34 -1.48
CA VAL A 87 -6.29 1.24 -1.69
C VAL A 87 -7.69 1.72 -1.32
N ALA A 88 -8.68 1.31 -2.09
CA ALA A 88 -10.08 1.66 -1.87
C ALA A 88 -10.98 0.45 -2.11
N PHE A 89 -12.25 0.57 -1.77
CA PHE A 89 -13.25 -0.45 -1.95
C PHE A 89 -13.98 -0.26 -3.29
N TYR A 90 -13.71 -1.17 -4.25
CA TYR A 90 -14.36 -1.21 -5.57
C TYR A 90 -15.52 -2.20 -5.57
N TYR A 91 -16.54 -1.94 -6.36
CA TYR A 91 -17.70 -2.81 -6.47
C TYR A 91 -18.31 -2.83 -7.87
N ASN A 92 -18.73 -4.01 -8.29
CA ASN A 92 -19.49 -4.22 -9.52
C ASN A 92 -20.97 -3.93 -9.25
N LYS A 93 -21.46 -2.81 -9.79
CA LYS A 93 -22.84 -2.34 -9.53
C LYS A 93 -23.89 -3.29 -10.06
N ASP A 94 -23.60 -4.03 -11.13
CA ASP A 94 -24.55 -4.99 -11.68
C ASP A 94 -24.71 -6.18 -10.74
N TYR A 95 -23.60 -6.74 -10.23
CA TYR A 95 -23.64 -7.83 -9.26
C TYR A 95 -24.29 -7.41 -7.93
N LEU A 96 -23.95 -6.24 -7.43
CA LEU A 96 -24.51 -5.71 -6.18
C LEU A 96 -26.04 -5.52 -6.30
N LYS A 97 -26.53 -5.00 -7.42
CA LYS A 97 -27.97 -4.88 -7.67
C LYS A 97 -28.67 -6.24 -7.75
N GLU A 98 -28.02 -7.25 -8.35
CA GLU A 98 -28.53 -8.62 -8.41
C GLU A 98 -28.69 -9.25 -7.01
N CYS A 99 -27.73 -9.00 -6.09
CA CYS A 99 -27.81 -9.43 -4.70
C CYS A 99 -28.66 -8.50 -3.79
N GLY A 100 -29.22 -7.44 -4.33
CA GLY A 100 -30.09 -6.53 -3.58
C GLY A 100 -29.37 -5.57 -2.64
N VAL A 101 -28.13 -5.23 -2.97
CA VAL A 101 -27.33 -4.18 -2.29
C VAL A 101 -27.62 -2.83 -2.94
N ASP A 102 -27.81 -1.81 -2.12
CA ASP A 102 -28.07 -0.43 -2.58
C ASP A 102 -26.72 0.24 -2.99
N THR A 103 -26.50 0.36 -4.29
CA THR A 103 -25.30 1.00 -4.82
C THR A 103 -25.31 2.52 -4.71
N ASP A 104 -26.49 3.15 -4.61
CA ASP A 104 -26.61 4.60 -4.42
C ASP A 104 -26.13 5.00 -3.01
N ASP A 105 -26.32 4.13 -2.02
CA ASP A 105 -25.76 4.30 -0.67
C ASP A 105 -24.23 4.30 -0.73
N LEU A 106 -23.62 3.30 -1.41
CA LEU A 106 -22.17 3.22 -1.56
C LEU A 106 -21.58 4.42 -2.33
N ASP A 107 -22.25 4.85 -3.40
CA ASP A 107 -21.84 6.03 -4.17
C ASP A 107 -21.91 7.34 -3.36
N SER A 108 -22.72 7.39 -2.28
CA SER A 108 -22.91 8.55 -1.43
C SER A 108 -21.98 8.61 -0.21
N ARG A 109 -21.16 7.59 0.01
CA ARG A 109 -20.24 7.52 1.15
C ARG A 109 -19.18 8.63 1.09
N THR A 110 -18.74 9.07 2.25
CA THR A 110 -17.73 10.12 2.44
C THR A 110 -16.66 9.65 3.43
N LEU A 111 -15.55 10.38 3.54
CA LEU A 111 -14.53 10.10 4.56
C LEU A 111 -15.05 10.16 6.00
N ASP A 112 -16.06 10.96 6.26
CA ASP A 112 -16.72 11.03 7.59
C ASP A 112 -17.70 9.87 7.82
N ASN A 113 -18.07 9.15 6.76
CA ASN A 113 -18.99 8.02 6.80
C ASN A 113 -18.57 6.95 5.77
N PRO A 114 -17.37 6.37 5.89
CA PRO A 114 -16.93 5.31 5.00
C PRO A 114 -17.73 4.03 5.26
N ILE A 115 -17.61 3.05 4.37
CA ILE A 115 -18.12 1.70 4.62
C ILE A 115 -17.36 1.06 5.80
N THR A 116 -18.06 0.29 6.62
CA THR A 116 -17.41 -0.49 7.68
C THR A 116 -16.99 -1.87 7.19
N TRP A 117 -16.08 -2.52 7.94
CA TRP A 117 -15.69 -3.90 7.70
C TRP A 117 -16.87 -4.87 7.81
N ASP A 118 -17.78 -4.63 8.75
CA ASP A 118 -18.99 -5.45 8.92
C ASP A 118 -19.94 -5.28 7.73
N GLU A 119 -20.14 -4.06 7.24
CA GLU A 119 -20.92 -3.82 6.01
C GLU A 119 -20.29 -4.50 4.79
N MET A 120 -18.93 -4.47 4.69
CA MET A 120 -18.20 -5.19 3.62
C MET A 120 -18.44 -6.70 3.71
N ALA A 121 -18.37 -7.30 4.92
CA ALA A 121 -18.63 -8.72 5.13
C ALA A 121 -20.09 -9.08 4.77
N GLU A 122 -21.07 -8.25 5.14
CA GLU A 122 -22.46 -8.45 4.77
C GLU A 122 -22.67 -8.41 3.24
N ILE A 123 -21.98 -7.51 2.55
CA ILE A 123 -22.00 -7.42 1.08
C ILE A 123 -21.39 -8.69 0.50
N ALA A 124 -20.21 -9.10 1.01
CA ALA A 124 -19.52 -10.30 0.56
C ALA A 124 -20.41 -11.56 0.73
N GLU A 125 -21.07 -11.72 1.88
CA GLU A 125 -22.01 -12.82 2.13
C GLU A 125 -23.16 -12.82 1.12
N LYS A 126 -23.85 -11.68 0.96
CA LYS A 126 -25.01 -11.55 0.07
C LYS A 126 -24.66 -11.79 -1.39
N CYS A 127 -23.45 -11.38 -1.81
CA CYS A 127 -23.03 -11.41 -3.21
C CYS A 127 -22.17 -12.62 -3.57
N THR A 128 -21.89 -13.52 -2.65
CA THR A 128 -21.23 -14.81 -2.98
C THR A 128 -22.21 -15.75 -3.66
N THR A 129 -21.79 -16.31 -4.79
CA THR A 129 -22.60 -17.23 -5.62
C THR A 129 -21.76 -18.43 -6.06
N ASP A 130 -22.37 -19.36 -6.82
CA ASP A 130 -21.62 -20.46 -7.44
C ASP A 130 -20.64 -20.01 -8.54
N ASN A 131 -20.74 -18.77 -9.03
CA ASN A 131 -19.97 -18.27 -10.15
C ASN A 131 -18.86 -17.27 -9.76
N TYR A 132 -19.03 -16.56 -8.66
CA TYR A 132 -18.06 -15.57 -8.17
C TYR A 132 -18.18 -15.41 -6.65
N VAL A 133 -17.10 -14.98 -6.03
CA VAL A 133 -17.06 -14.65 -4.59
C VAL A 133 -17.52 -13.21 -4.33
N GLY A 134 -17.94 -12.93 -3.11
CA GLY A 134 -18.41 -11.62 -2.71
C GLY A 134 -17.31 -10.58 -2.64
N ALA A 135 -16.11 -10.95 -2.19
CA ALA A 135 -14.99 -10.03 -2.03
C ALA A 135 -13.65 -10.62 -2.49
N HIS A 136 -12.81 -9.75 -3.04
CA HIS A 136 -11.39 -9.98 -3.26
C HIS A 136 -10.62 -9.05 -2.31
N ILE A 137 -9.85 -9.62 -1.38
CA ILE A 137 -9.13 -8.88 -0.35
C ILE A 137 -7.62 -9.17 -0.34
N ILE A 138 -7.17 -10.19 -1.06
CA ILE A 138 -5.78 -10.63 -1.11
C ILE A 138 -5.18 -10.19 -2.44
N MET A 139 -4.34 -9.16 -2.42
CA MET A 139 -3.67 -8.63 -3.62
C MET A 139 -2.61 -9.59 -4.18
N ASP A 140 -1.79 -10.14 -3.29
CA ASP A 140 -0.77 -11.13 -3.57
C ASP A 140 -0.36 -11.83 -2.25
N HIS A 141 0.52 -12.81 -2.32
CA HIS A 141 1.05 -13.54 -1.15
C HIS A 141 2.41 -12.97 -0.67
N GLY A 142 2.70 -11.73 -0.93
CA GLY A 142 3.91 -11.03 -0.55
C GLY A 142 3.62 -9.65 0.03
N GLU A 143 4.25 -8.63 -0.55
CA GLU A 143 4.15 -7.25 -0.08
C GLU A 143 2.74 -6.65 -0.15
N GLY A 144 1.89 -7.16 -1.02
CA GLY A 144 0.48 -6.76 -1.10
C GLY A 144 -0.32 -7.04 0.17
N LEU A 145 0.07 -8.06 0.96
CA LEU A 145 -0.61 -8.37 2.23
C LEU A 145 -0.38 -7.27 3.28
N PRO A 146 0.85 -6.96 3.72
CA PRO A 146 1.04 -5.87 4.66
C PRO A 146 0.56 -4.52 4.11
N TYR A 147 0.77 -4.24 2.83
CA TYR A 147 0.35 -2.98 2.22
C TYR A 147 -1.17 -2.77 2.25
N ALA A 148 -1.94 -3.75 1.82
CA ALA A 148 -3.38 -3.59 1.70
C ALA A 148 -4.13 -3.72 3.04
N LEU A 149 -3.59 -4.49 4.00
CA LEU A 149 -4.28 -4.87 5.22
C LEU A 149 -3.89 -4.04 6.45
N GLU A 150 -2.72 -3.40 6.47
CA GLU A 150 -2.27 -2.57 7.61
C GLU A 150 -3.32 -1.57 8.11
N PRO A 151 -4.04 -0.82 7.22
CA PRO A 151 -5.04 0.12 7.69
C PRO A 151 -6.18 -0.52 8.50
N MET A 152 -6.45 -1.79 8.29
CA MET A 152 -7.41 -2.55 9.05
C MET A 152 -7.00 -2.67 10.52
N TYR A 153 -5.72 -3.00 10.74
CA TYR A 153 -5.14 -3.10 12.09
C TYR A 153 -5.09 -1.74 12.77
N ILE A 154 -4.65 -0.71 12.08
CA ILE A 154 -4.62 0.66 12.61
C ILE A 154 -6.04 1.13 12.97
N SER A 155 -7.03 0.83 12.14
CA SER A 155 -8.44 1.17 12.39
C SER A 155 -8.99 0.47 13.64
N GLU A 156 -8.54 -0.75 13.96
CA GLU A 156 -8.86 -1.44 15.23
C GLU A 156 -8.04 -0.93 16.42
N GLY A 157 -7.08 -0.04 16.21
CA GLY A 157 -6.36 0.68 17.27
C GLY A 157 -4.91 0.24 17.47
N LYS A 158 -4.37 -0.61 16.61
CA LYS A 158 -2.98 -1.09 16.73
C LYS A 158 -2.32 -1.25 15.38
N ASP A 159 -1.13 -0.68 15.24
CA ASP A 159 -0.28 -0.85 14.07
C ASP A 159 0.52 -2.16 14.14
N TYR A 160 1.20 -2.53 13.07
CA TYR A 160 2.08 -3.70 13.01
C TYR A 160 3.36 -3.55 13.85
N ILE A 161 3.89 -2.34 13.92
CA ILE A 161 5.17 -2.02 14.56
C ILE A 161 5.00 -0.70 15.32
N SER A 162 5.79 -0.47 16.35
CA SER A 162 5.82 0.80 17.09
C SER A 162 6.12 1.99 16.19
N GLU A 163 5.63 3.18 16.53
CA GLU A 163 5.82 4.41 15.76
C GLU A 163 7.31 4.74 15.50
N ASP A 164 8.19 4.37 16.43
CA ASP A 164 9.64 4.56 16.28
C ASP A 164 10.34 3.44 15.47
N GLY A 165 9.58 2.46 14.98
CA GLY A 165 10.04 1.42 14.07
C GLY A 165 10.86 0.31 14.72
N LYS A 166 10.80 0.13 16.08
CA LYS A 166 11.72 -0.72 16.83
C LYS A 166 11.11 -1.96 17.46
N GLU A 167 9.81 -1.95 17.70
CA GLU A 167 9.11 -3.00 18.43
C GLU A 167 7.94 -3.54 17.61
N ALA A 168 7.90 -4.85 17.36
CA ALA A 168 6.77 -5.55 16.76
C ALA A 168 5.98 -6.35 17.81
N ASP A 169 6.65 -6.78 18.89
CA ASP A 169 5.99 -7.48 20.00
C ASP A 169 5.01 -6.56 20.73
N GLY A 170 3.79 -7.06 20.97
CA GLY A 170 2.67 -6.28 21.49
C GLY A 170 2.04 -5.33 20.45
N TYR A 171 2.44 -5.41 19.20
CA TYR A 171 1.88 -4.69 18.05
C TYR A 171 1.28 -5.68 17.05
N VAL A 172 2.07 -6.32 16.19
CA VAL A 172 1.58 -7.28 15.20
C VAL A 172 0.89 -8.50 15.81
N ASN A 173 1.22 -8.85 17.06
CA ASN A 173 0.67 -9.96 17.82
C ASN A 173 -0.24 -9.52 18.98
N SER A 174 -0.74 -8.29 18.96
CA SER A 174 -1.68 -7.76 19.97
C SER A 174 -3.06 -8.45 19.89
N GLU A 175 -3.90 -8.27 20.91
CA GLU A 175 -5.29 -8.77 20.91
C GLU A 175 -6.09 -8.20 19.71
N GLU A 176 -5.87 -6.92 19.37
CA GLU A 176 -6.47 -6.26 18.23
C GLU A 176 -6.01 -6.89 16.92
N ALA A 177 -4.72 -7.24 16.81
CA ALA A 177 -4.17 -7.89 15.63
C ALA A 177 -4.74 -9.30 15.45
N VAL A 178 -4.83 -10.09 16.51
CA VAL A 178 -5.48 -11.42 16.48
C VAL A 178 -6.94 -11.29 16.02
N LYS A 179 -7.69 -10.35 16.61
CA LYS A 179 -9.10 -10.09 16.23
C LYS A 179 -9.24 -9.75 14.75
N THR A 180 -8.40 -8.86 14.25
CA THR A 180 -8.40 -8.42 12.85
C THR A 180 -8.07 -9.59 11.91
N THR A 181 -7.05 -10.38 12.26
CA THR A 181 -6.63 -11.55 11.48
C THR A 181 -7.73 -12.63 11.50
N SER A 182 -8.35 -12.87 12.65
CA SER A 182 -9.48 -13.82 12.79
C SER A 182 -10.67 -13.41 11.91
N TYR A 183 -10.98 -12.10 11.84
CA TYR A 183 -12.01 -11.59 10.95
C TYR A 183 -11.70 -11.89 9.46
N LEU A 184 -10.47 -11.68 9.02
CA LEU A 184 -10.05 -12.00 7.64
C LEU A 184 -10.12 -13.51 7.36
N ALA A 185 -9.64 -14.32 8.29
CA ALA A 185 -9.70 -15.77 8.22
C ALA A 185 -11.16 -16.27 8.12
N ASP A 186 -12.07 -15.66 8.85
CA ASP A 186 -13.50 -15.94 8.82
C ASP A 186 -14.14 -15.70 7.45
N LEU A 187 -13.78 -14.62 6.76
CA LEU A 187 -14.28 -14.35 5.39
C LEU A 187 -13.86 -15.44 4.41
N ILE A 188 -12.63 -15.92 4.54
CA ILE A 188 -12.11 -17.02 3.73
C ILE A 188 -12.79 -18.35 4.12
N ALA A 189 -12.87 -18.67 5.41
CA ALA A 189 -13.48 -19.90 5.92
C ALA A 189 -14.96 -20.05 5.50
N LYS A 190 -15.68 -18.94 5.43
CA LYS A 190 -17.07 -18.87 4.97
C LYS A 190 -17.22 -18.90 3.45
N GLY A 191 -16.12 -18.84 2.71
CA GLY A 191 -16.10 -18.80 1.24
C GLY A 191 -16.59 -17.47 0.65
N TYR A 192 -16.57 -16.39 1.42
CA TYR A 192 -16.97 -15.05 0.96
C TYR A 192 -15.86 -14.34 0.21
N ALA A 193 -14.62 -14.78 0.42
CA ALA A 193 -13.44 -14.30 -0.30
C ALA A 193 -12.52 -15.47 -0.69
N ASN A 194 -11.71 -15.27 -1.74
CA ASN A 194 -10.68 -16.22 -2.16
C ASN A 194 -9.37 -15.99 -1.42
N ILE A 195 -8.58 -17.07 -1.25
CA ILE A 195 -7.20 -16.98 -0.74
C ILE A 195 -6.17 -16.72 -1.86
N GLU A 196 -6.47 -17.13 -3.08
CA GLU A 196 -5.57 -17.00 -4.21
C GLU A 196 -5.84 -15.69 -4.96
N PRO A 197 -4.84 -14.83 -5.13
CA PRO A 197 -4.99 -13.66 -5.97
C PRO A 197 -5.09 -14.10 -7.44
N ILE A 198 -6.19 -13.76 -8.08
CA ILE A 198 -6.42 -14.02 -9.49
C ILE A 198 -6.15 -12.74 -10.27
N THR A 199 -5.29 -12.81 -11.27
CA THR A 199 -5.00 -11.66 -12.11
C THR A 199 -6.28 -11.12 -12.74
N ASP A 200 -6.49 -9.80 -12.58
CA ASP A 200 -7.68 -9.11 -13.08
C ASP A 200 -9.01 -9.72 -12.61
N GLU A 201 -9.05 -10.27 -11.38
CA GLU A 201 -10.20 -11.01 -10.85
C GLU A 201 -11.50 -10.20 -10.92
N PHE A 202 -11.45 -8.94 -10.50
CA PHE A 202 -12.60 -8.03 -10.54
C PHE A 202 -13.01 -7.70 -11.97
N LEU A 203 -12.05 -7.36 -12.84
CA LEU A 203 -12.30 -7.05 -14.25
C LEU A 203 -12.92 -8.25 -15.00
N ASN A 204 -12.51 -9.47 -14.66
CA ASN A 204 -13.02 -10.69 -15.24
C ASN A 204 -14.33 -11.19 -14.60
N GLY A 205 -14.88 -10.46 -13.63
CA GLY A 205 -16.16 -10.80 -12.97
C GLY A 205 -16.09 -11.99 -12.03
N ALA A 206 -14.91 -12.34 -11.50
CA ALA A 206 -14.74 -13.43 -10.56
C ALA A 206 -15.07 -13.04 -9.11
N CYS A 207 -15.21 -11.76 -8.81
CA CYS A 207 -15.64 -11.23 -7.53
C CYS A 207 -16.62 -10.05 -7.68
N ALA A 208 -17.47 -9.84 -6.68
CA ALA A 208 -18.43 -8.72 -6.67
C ALA A 208 -17.82 -7.43 -6.19
N THR A 209 -16.85 -7.50 -5.27
CA THR A 209 -16.15 -6.36 -4.70
C THR A 209 -14.65 -6.67 -4.56
N MET A 210 -13.81 -5.62 -4.48
CA MET A 210 -12.39 -5.79 -4.18
C MET A 210 -11.83 -4.65 -3.35
N LEU A 211 -10.81 -4.93 -2.55
CA LEU A 211 -9.85 -3.94 -2.09
C LEU A 211 -8.79 -3.80 -3.17
N GLY A 212 -8.83 -2.71 -3.92
CA GLY A 212 -7.98 -2.49 -5.07
C GLY A 212 -7.15 -1.22 -4.96
N GLY A 213 -5.98 -1.22 -5.58
CA GLY A 213 -5.12 -0.04 -5.61
C GLY A 213 -5.64 1.05 -6.54
N SER A 214 -5.13 2.26 -6.38
CA SER A 214 -5.47 3.41 -7.23
C SER A 214 -5.14 3.21 -8.72
N TRP A 215 -4.27 2.26 -9.05
CA TRP A 215 -3.93 1.86 -10.44
C TRP A 215 -5.07 1.12 -11.14
N GLU A 216 -6.02 0.54 -10.38
CA GLU A 216 -7.19 -0.14 -10.96
C GLU A 216 -8.12 0.83 -11.67
N VAL A 217 -8.13 2.11 -11.29
CA VAL A 217 -8.93 3.13 -11.97
C VAL A 217 -8.63 3.17 -13.46
N ALA A 218 -7.35 3.20 -13.84
CA ALA A 218 -6.94 3.19 -15.25
C ALA A 218 -7.36 1.91 -15.98
N THR A 219 -7.20 0.77 -15.33
CA THR A 219 -7.56 -0.55 -15.87
C THR A 219 -9.06 -0.65 -16.11
N LEU A 220 -9.87 -0.24 -15.13
CA LEU A 220 -11.32 -0.29 -15.20
C LEU A 220 -11.89 0.73 -16.20
N GLU A 221 -11.41 1.96 -16.22
CA GLU A 221 -11.82 2.97 -17.19
C GLU A 221 -11.57 2.52 -18.63
N ALA A 222 -10.48 1.78 -18.86
CA ALA A 222 -10.10 1.35 -20.22
C ALA A 222 -10.80 0.04 -20.65
N ASN A 223 -11.12 -0.87 -19.73
CA ASN A 223 -11.43 -2.26 -20.08
C ASN A 223 -12.72 -2.81 -19.48
N ALA A 224 -13.31 -2.19 -18.44
CA ALA A 224 -14.54 -2.69 -17.84
C ALA A 224 -15.71 -2.58 -18.83
N ASP A 225 -16.45 -3.67 -19.00
CA ASP A 225 -17.68 -3.75 -19.79
C ASP A 225 -18.95 -3.81 -18.92
N PHE A 226 -18.81 -3.52 -17.62
CA PHE A 226 -19.86 -3.46 -16.61
C PHE A 226 -19.83 -2.11 -15.86
N ASP A 227 -20.93 -1.78 -15.20
CA ASP A 227 -21.02 -0.58 -14.34
C ASP A 227 -20.32 -0.83 -13.00
N TRP A 228 -19.33 0.00 -12.64
CA TRP A 228 -18.55 -0.13 -11.42
C TRP A 228 -18.56 1.14 -10.60
N GLY A 229 -18.27 0.99 -9.33
CA GLY A 229 -18.11 2.10 -8.40
C GLY A 229 -16.89 1.88 -7.52
N VAL A 230 -16.49 2.95 -6.85
CA VAL A 230 -15.45 2.93 -5.83
C VAL A 230 -15.85 3.83 -4.67
N THR A 231 -15.57 3.39 -3.46
CA THR A 231 -15.69 4.20 -2.25
C THR A 231 -14.46 4.05 -1.38
N TYR A 232 -14.40 4.78 -0.27
CA TYR A 232 -13.24 4.84 0.61
C TYR A 232 -12.88 3.49 1.20
N TYR A 233 -11.63 3.37 1.65
CA TYR A 233 -11.15 2.20 2.36
C TYR A 233 -12.06 1.93 3.58
N PRO A 234 -12.46 0.67 3.82
CA PRO A 234 -13.35 0.33 4.91
C PRO A 234 -12.73 0.63 6.29
N VAL A 235 -13.57 0.95 7.27
CA VAL A 235 -13.16 1.29 8.63
C VAL A 235 -13.80 0.33 9.63
N SER A 236 -13.17 0.10 10.79
CA SER A 236 -13.86 -0.57 11.89
C SER A 236 -15.01 0.29 12.43
N GLU A 237 -16.03 -0.30 13.05
CA GLU A 237 -17.17 0.44 13.63
C GLU A 237 -16.75 1.49 14.67
N THR A 238 -15.63 1.27 15.35
CA THR A 238 -15.12 2.13 16.42
C THR A 238 -13.79 2.79 16.10
N GLY A 239 -13.22 2.49 14.92
CA GLY A 239 -11.89 2.91 14.53
C GLY A 239 -11.85 4.25 13.80
N THR A 240 -10.64 4.68 13.51
CA THR A 240 -10.37 5.88 12.71
C THR A 240 -10.26 5.50 11.24
N ALA A 241 -10.76 6.35 10.35
CA ALA A 241 -10.58 6.17 8.91
C ALA A 241 -9.09 6.26 8.55
N VAL A 242 -8.56 5.18 7.99
CA VAL A 242 -7.15 5.03 7.57
C VAL A 242 -7.13 4.37 6.21
N SER A 243 -6.21 4.77 5.35
CA SER A 243 -5.95 4.12 4.08
C SER A 243 -4.44 3.94 3.88
N PRO A 244 -3.99 2.93 3.14
CA PRO A 244 -2.57 2.77 2.91
C PRO A 244 -2.06 3.79 1.89
N CYS A 245 -0.78 4.13 2.01
CA CYS A 245 -0.02 4.72 0.93
C CYS A 245 1.32 3.99 0.77
N GLY A 246 1.88 4.05 -0.41
CA GLY A 246 3.17 3.43 -0.66
C GLY A 246 3.44 3.29 -2.14
N ASP A 247 4.08 4.29 -2.74
CA ASP A 247 4.56 4.20 -4.11
C ASP A 247 6.09 4.29 -4.14
N TRP A 248 6.62 4.19 -5.33
CA TRP A 248 8.04 4.23 -5.58
C TRP A 248 8.59 5.65 -5.60
N ALA A 249 9.70 5.85 -4.93
CA ALA A 249 10.39 7.11 -4.82
C ALA A 249 11.81 7.03 -5.40
N ALA A 250 12.33 8.14 -5.87
CA ALA A 250 13.69 8.24 -6.38
C ALA A 250 14.67 8.58 -5.26
N ALA A 251 15.69 7.74 -5.09
CA ALA A 251 16.81 7.93 -4.16
C ALA A 251 18.10 8.15 -4.92
N VAL A 252 19.05 8.88 -4.31
CA VAL A 252 20.41 9.07 -4.85
C VAL A 252 21.37 8.13 -4.16
N SER A 253 22.15 7.40 -4.97
CA SER A 253 23.17 6.46 -4.49
C SER A 253 24.30 7.18 -3.76
N LYS A 254 24.84 6.53 -2.71
CA LYS A 254 26.08 6.96 -2.05
C LYS A 254 27.29 6.98 -3.00
N ASP A 255 27.25 6.18 -4.07
CA ASP A 255 28.32 6.06 -5.05
C ASP A 255 28.15 7.03 -6.24
N CYS A 256 27.14 7.92 -6.21
CA CYS A 256 26.90 8.94 -7.23
C CYS A 256 28.11 9.89 -7.33
N GLU A 257 28.72 9.96 -8.52
CA GLU A 257 29.90 10.82 -8.76
C GLU A 257 29.55 12.32 -8.73
N ASN A 258 28.28 12.68 -9.00
CA ASN A 258 27.82 14.06 -9.09
C ASN A 258 26.48 14.24 -8.33
N PRO A 259 26.48 14.16 -6.99
CA PRO A 259 25.25 14.22 -6.20
C PRO A 259 24.50 15.55 -6.37
N ASP A 260 25.19 16.67 -6.58
CA ASP A 260 24.54 17.96 -6.84
C ASP A 260 23.75 17.94 -8.15
N ALA A 261 24.29 17.34 -9.20
CA ALA A 261 23.58 17.22 -10.48
C ALA A 261 22.38 16.25 -10.37
N ALA A 262 22.49 15.20 -9.56
CA ALA A 262 21.38 14.28 -9.27
C ALA A 262 20.28 15.01 -8.47
N GLY A 263 20.65 15.79 -7.47
CA GLY A 263 19.72 16.61 -6.69
C GLY A 263 18.99 17.66 -7.54
N GLU A 264 19.71 18.41 -8.38
CA GLU A 264 19.11 19.35 -9.34
C GLU A 264 18.16 18.65 -10.32
N PHE A 265 18.50 17.45 -10.77
CA PHE A 265 17.62 16.65 -11.62
C PHE A 265 16.35 16.24 -10.90
N LEU A 266 16.42 15.79 -9.63
CA LEU A 266 15.26 15.46 -8.82
C LEU A 266 14.39 16.69 -8.54
N GLN A 267 14.97 17.86 -8.25
CA GLN A 267 14.21 19.10 -8.12
C GLN A 267 13.44 19.45 -9.40
N TRP A 268 14.07 19.29 -10.57
CA TRP A 268 13.40 19.49 -11.84
C TRP A 268 12.29 18.47 -12.05
N LEU A 269 12.54 17.18 -11.77
CA LEU A 269 11.57 16.10 -11.94
C LEU A 269 10.35 16.31 -11.04
N MET A 270 10.56 16.83 -9.82
CA MET A 270 9.53 17.03 -8.80
C MET A 270 8.87 18.41 -8.83
N ASN A 271 9.05 19.22 -9.87
CA ASN A 271 8.27 20.45 -10.03
C ASN A 271 6.81 20.13 -10.38
N SER A 272 5.87 21.05 -10.16
CA SER A 272 4.42 20.80 -10.33
C SER A 272 4.06 20.34 -11.74
N GLU A 273 4.61 20.95 -12.79
CA GLU A 273 4.32 20.62 -14.18
C GLU A 273 4.77 19.19 -14.54
N ASN A 274 5.98 18.80 -14.13
CA ASN A 274 6.53 17.48 -14.41
C ASN A 274 5.82 16.39 -13.60
N VAL A 275 5.54 16.64 -12.32
CA VAL A 275 4.74 15.75 -11.47
C VAL A 275 3.35 15.54 -12.05
N ALA A 276 2.66 16.62 -12.44
CA ALA A 276 1.33 16.56 -13.06
C ALA A 276 1.36 15.74 -14.36
N THR A 277 2.33 16.01 -15.22
CA THR A 277 2.48 15.32 -16.51
C THR A 277 2.73 13.82 -16.30
N TYR A 278 3.59 13.47 -15.35
CA TYR A 278 3.91 12.08 -15.04
C TYR A 278 2.72 11.36 -14.40
N ALA A 279 2.11 11.95 -13.37
CA ALA A 279 0.97 11.39 -12.66
C ALA A 279 -0.23 11.14 -13.59
N ALA A 280 -0.55 12.12 -14.45
CA ALA A 280 -1.61 11.97 -15.43
C ALA A 280 -1.33 10.86 -16.46
N ALA A 281 -0.07 10.73 -16.90
CA ALA A 281 0.31 9.71 -17.89
C ALA A 281 0.19 8.27 -17.38
N ILE A 282 0.39 8.05 -16.06
CA ILE A 282 0.29 6.72 -15.45
C ILE A 282 -1.00 6.52 -14.63
N VAL A 283 -1.87 7.52 -14.64
CA VAL A 283 -3.17 7.53 -13.95
C VAL A 283 -3.03 7.22 -12.44
N LYS A 284 -2.13 7.93 -11.78
CA LYS A 284 -1.94 7.84 -10.32
C LYS A 284 -2.10 9.22 -9.66
N PRO A 285 -2.50 9.30 -8.38
CA PRO A 285 -2.46 10.55 -7.62
C PRO A 285 -1.06 11.15 -7.58
N ALA A 286 -0.97 12.46 -7.73
CA ALA A 286 0.27 13.20 -7.58
C ALA A 286 0.61 13.39 -6.10
N THR A 287 1.90 13.34 -5.75
CA THR A 287 2.36 13.65 -4.39
C THR A 287 2.40 15.13 -4.09
N ARG A 288 2.46 15.97 -5.13
CA ARG A 288 2.58 17.43 -4.99
C ARG A 288 1.22 18.10 -5.16
N ASN A 289 0.79 18.88 -4.16
CA ASN A 289 -0.53 19.53 -4.16
C ASN A 289 -0.70 20.53 -5.31
N SER A 290 0.32 21.33 -5.60
CA SER A 290 0.28 22.28 -6.71
C SER A 290 0.20 21.64 -8.10
N ALA A 291 0.50 20.35 -8.23
CA ALA A 291 0.33 19.60 -9.48
C ALA A 291 -1.14 19.54 -9.93
N TYR A 292 -2.09 19.56 -9.00
CA TYR A 292 -3.53 19.53 -9.32
C TYR A 292 -4.06 20.85 -9.90
N ASP A 293 -3.25 21.92 -9.90
CA ASP A 293 -3.57 23.18 -10.59
C ASP A 293 -3.23 23.11 -12.10
N GLU A 294 -2.42 22.15 -12.50
CA GLU A 294 -2.02 21.97 -13.90
C GLU A 294 -3.14 21.34 -14.74
N GLU A 295 -3.20 21.72 -16.03
CA GLU A 295 -4.22 21.21 -16.96
C GLU A 295 -4.19 19.68 -17.10
N ALA A 296 -3.02 19.06 -16.98
CA ALA A 296 -2.84 17.62 -17.05
C ALA A 296 -3.61 16.84 -15.98
N MET A 297 -3.90 17.48 -14.84
CA MET A 297 -4.62 16.88 -13.72
C MET A 297 -6.11 17.25 -13.66
N ALA A 298 -6.66 17.77 -14.75
CA ALA A 298 -8.07 18.22 -14.79
C ALA A 298 -9.06 17.09 -14.43
N ASP A 299 -8.78 15.85 -14.85
CA ASP A 299 -9.60 14.67 -14.61
C ASP A 299 -9.59 14.19 -13.14
N TYR A 300 -8.71 14.75 -12.30
CA TYR A 300 -8.61 14.40 -10.87
C TYR A 300 -9.54 15.24 -9.96
N LYS A 301 -10.44 16.02 -10.54
CA LYS A 301 -11.38 16.86 -9.81
C LYS A 301 -12.74 16.20 -9.58
N GLU A 302 -13.01 15.08 -10.21
CA GLU A 302 -14.29 14.36 -10.14
C GLU A 302 -14.09 12.83 -10.16
N GLY A 303 -15.09 12.08 -9.72
CA GLY A 303 -15.14 10.61 -9.81
C GLY A 303 -14.08 9.86 -9.00
N ALA A 304 -13.74 8.68 -9.46
CA ALA A 304 -12.81 7.77 -8.77
C ALA A 304 -11.44 8.40 -8.50
N ARG A 305 -10.93 9.19 -9.43
CA ARG A 305 -9.62 9.86 -9.27
C ARG A 305 -9.64 10.91 -8.17
N ALA A 306 -10.71 11.69 -8.07
CA ALA A 306 -10.87 12.68 -7.00
C ALA A 306 -10.98 12.01 -5.63
N LEU A 307 -11.71 10.89 -5.54
CA LEU A 307 -11.81 10.10 -4.32
C LEU A 307 -10.44 9.61 -3.84
N MET A 308 -9.60 9.09 -4.75
CA MET A 308 -8.24 8.65 -4.41
C MET A 308 -7.36 9.79 -3.89
N VAL A 309 -7.48 10.98 -4.49
CA VAL A 309 -6.77 12.18 -4.02
C VAL A 309 -7.25 12.62 -2.64
N GLU A 310 -8.56 12.63 -2.42
CA GLU A 310 -9.14 13.01 -1.13
C GLU A 310 -8.71 12.04 -0.03
N GLN A 311 -8.78 10.73 -0.28
CA GLN A 311 -8.35 9.69 0.65
C GLN A 311 -6.84 9.82 0.97
N LEU A 312 -6.00 9.97 -0.05
CA LEU A 312 -4.57 10.14 0.10
C LEU A 312 -4.21 11.35 0.97
N ASN A 313 -4.88 12.48 0.77
CA ASN A 313 -4.58 13.70 1.52
C ASN A 313 -5.08 13.70 2.97
N ASN A 314 -6.06 12.86 3.32
CA ASN A 314 -6.73 12.95 4.62
C ASN A 314 -6.55 11.72 5.52
N THR A 315 -6.36 10.53 4.96
CA THR A 315 -6.36 9.28 5.73
C THR A 315 -5.16 8.37 5.48
N ALA A 316 -4.29 8.74 4.55
CA ALA A 316 -3.17 7.89 4.17
C ALA A 316 -2.10 7.78 5.26
N VAL A 317 -1.68 6.56 5.53
CA VAL A 317 -0.54 6.23 6.41
C VAL A 317 0.48 5.41 5.63
N PRO A 318 1.77 5.67 5.82
CA PRO A 318 2.80 4.84 5.24
C PRO A 318 2.96 3.54 6.05
N ARG A 319 3.38 2.47 5.41
CA ARG A 319 3.82 1.24 6.05
C ARG A 319 4.94 1.51 7.08
N PRO A 320 5.19 0.60 8.05
CA PRO A 320 6.17 0.82 9.12
C PRO A 320 7.55 1.25 8.61
N ARG A 321 8.09 2.28 9.23
CA ARG A 321 9.38 2.88 8.85
C ARG A 321 10.49 2.29 9.72
N THR A 322 10.99 1.15 9.32
CA THR A 322 12.05 0.43 10.03
C THR A 322 13.07 -0.14 9.05
N PRO A 323 14.36 -0.20 9.38
CA PRO A 323 15.34 -0.85 8.52
C PRO A 323 15.16 -2.38 8.41
N SER A 324 14.41 -2.99 9.33
CA SER A 324 14.05 -4.43 9.31
C SER A 324 12.73 -4.71 8.58
N TYR A 325 12.20 -3.75 7.80
CA TYR A 325 10.90 -3.90 7.15
C TYR A 325 10.82 -5.13 6.23
N ALA A 326 11.85 -5.41 5.43
CA ALA A 326 11.84 -6.56 4.51
C ALA A 326 11.69 -7.90 5.25
N THR A 327 12.35 -8.04 6.40
CA THR A 327 12.24 -9.22 7.27
C THR A 327 10.83 -9.32 7.85
N PHE A 328 10.30 -8.21 8.37
CA PHE A 328 8.92 -8.14 8.86
C PHE A 328 7.90 -8.53 7.78
N SER A 329 7.95 -7.87 6.60
CA SER A 329 7.01 -8.09 5.50
C SER A 329 6.99 -9.56 5.06
N SER A 330 8.16 -10.18 4.93
CA SER A 330 8.26 -11.60 4.55
C SER A 330 7.68 -12.54 5.60
N ALA A 331 7.97 -12.29 6.89
CA ALA A 331 7.44 -13.10 7.99
C ALA A 331 5.91 -12.94 8.11
N TYR A 332 5.42 -11.71 7.99
CA TYR A 332 3.97 -11.44 8.02
C TYR A 332 3.24 -12.11 6.85
N ALA A 333 3.79 -12.02 5.63
CA ALA A 333 3.20 -12.63 4.46
C ALA A 333 3.15 -14.17 4.58
N GLU A 334 4.18 -14.80 5.15
CA GLU A 334 4.20 -16.23 5.44
C GLU A 334 3.14 -16.60 6.48
N ALA A 335 3.07 -15.91 7.61
CA ALA A 335 2.09 -16.13 8.66
C ALA A 335 0.65 -15.99 8.13
N MET A 336 0.36 -14.92 7.41
CA MET A 336 -0.97 -14.71 6.82
C MET A 336 -1.33 -15.80 5.81
N THR A 337 -0.38 -16.21 4.97
CA THR A 337 -0.60 -17.30 4.01
C THR A 337 -0.94 -18.62 4.73
N ASN A 338 -0.25 -18.93 5.83
CA ASN A 338 -0.53 -20.12 6.64
C ASN A 338 -1.92 -20.06 7.26
N ILE A 339 -2.27 -18.94 7.92
CA ILE A 339 -3.55 -18.72 8.58
C ILE A 339 -4.71 -18.81 7.58
N LEU A 340 -4.62 -18.09 6.45
CA LEU A 340 -5.70 -18.06 5.46
C LEU A 340 -5.84 -19.40 4.72
N SER A 341 -4.75 -20.14 4.50
CA SER A 341 -4.80 -21.49 3.93
C SER A 341 -5.43 -22.49 4.88
N ASP A 342 -5.17 -22.36 6.19
CA ASP A 342 -5.83 -23.17 7.22
C ASP A 342 -7.33 -22.87 7.26
N ALA A 343 -7.73 -21.60 7.23
CA ALA A 343 -9.13 -21.16 7.14
C ALA A 343 -9.85 -21.75 5.94
N ALA A 344 -9.25 -21.69 4.76
CA ALA A 344 -9.82 -22.24 3.53
C ALA A 344 -9.98 -23.77 3.58
N THR A 345 -9.07 -24.45 4.26
CA THR A 345 -9.04 -25.92 4.30
C THR A 345 -9.96 -26.49 5.37
N ASN A 346 -9.96 -25.88 6.57
CA ASN A 346 -10.65 -26.41 7.75
C ASN A 346 -12.01 -25.75 8.01
N GLY A 347 -12.28 -24.59 7.41
CA GLY A 347 -13.52 -23.83 7.58
C GLY A 347 -13.61 -23.04 8.90
N GLU A 348 -12.55 -23.06 9.68
CA GLU A 348 -12.37 -22.28 10.91
C GLU A 348 -10.88 -22.19 11.24
N VAL A 349 -10.47 -21.15 11.98
CA VAL A 349 -9.11 -21.00 12.51
C VAL A 349 -9.19 -20.68 14.00
N ASP A 350 -8.35 -21.33 14.79
CA ASP A 350 -8.25 -21.09 16.24
C ASP A 350 -7.44 -19.80 16.50
N ASP A 351 -7.92 -18.93 17.36
CA ASP A 351 -7.23 -17.71 17.78
C ASP A 351 -5.85 -18.02 18.41
N ASP A 352 -5.68 -19.14 19.10
CA ASP A 352 -4.38 -19.58 19.63
C ASP A 352 -3.38 -19.89 18.50
N TYR A 353 -3.85 -20.44 17.36
CA TYR A 353 -3.01 -20.64 16.18
C TYR A 353 -2.64 -19.31 15.52
N ILE A 354 -3.61 -18.41 15.35
CA ILE A 354 -3.36 -17.04 14.84
C ILE A 354 -2.31 -16.35 15.72
N GLN A 355 -2.49 -16.36 17.04
CA GLN A 355 -1.54 -15.77 17.98
C GLN A 355 -0.13 -16.34 17.79
N SER A 356 0.01 -17.67 17.66
CA SER A 356 1.31 -18.33 17.48
C SER A 356 2.02 -17.93 16.18
N GLU A 357 1.27 -17.78 15.08
CA GLU A 357 1.84 -17.30 13.81
C GLU A 357 2.28 -15.85 13.92
N LEU A 358 1.47 -14.97 14.53
CA LEU A 358 1.82 -13.57 14.73
C LEU A 358 2.94 -13.36 15.76
N ASP A 359 3.05 -14.20 16.78
CA ASP A 359 4.19 -14.22 17.70
C ASP A 359 5.49 -14.54 16.95
N THR A 360 5.44 -15.47 15.99
CA THR A 360 6.61 -15.80 15.15
C THR A 360 7.03 -14.59 14.29
N VAL A 361 6.09 -13.80 13.79
CA VAL A 361 6.40 -12.55 13.08
C VAL A 361 7.13 -11.56 13.99
N ALA A 362 6.61 -11.35 15.21
CA ALA A 362 7.20 -10.43 16.17
C ALA A 362 8.61 -10.87 16.61
N GLU A 363 8.80 -12.17 16.86
CA GLU A 363 10.11 -12.75 17.20
C GLU A 363 11.11 -12.57 16.04
N THR A 364 10.71 -12.90 14.81
CA THR A 364 11.56 -12.78 13.61
C THR A 364 12.00 -11.33 13.37
N PHE A 365 11.09 -10.39 13.50
CA PHE A 365 11.43 -8.97 13.43
C PHE A 365 12.41 -8.54 14.52
N THR A 366 12.15 -8.95 15.76
CA THR A 366 12.97 -8.58 16.92
C THR A 366 14.40 -9.11 16.79
N GLU A 367 14.56 -10.37 16.37
CA GLU A 367 15.88 -10.96 16.14
C GLU A 367 16.69 -10.23 15.08
N ASP A 368 16.05 -9.84 13.96
CA ASP A 368 16.69 -9.08 12.89
C ASP A 368 17.08 -7.67 13.37
N TYR A 369 16.13 -6.96 13.99
CA TYR A 369 16.35 -5.60 14.47
C TYR A 369 17.46 -5.55 15.53
N GLU A 370 17.42 -6.42 16.54
CA GLU A 370 18.45 -6.51 17.59
C GLU A 370 19.83 -6.89 17.05
N THR A 371 19.89 -7.74 16.03
CA THR A 371 21.16 -8.17 15.44
C THR A 371 21.85 -7.07 14.66
N TYR A 372 21.09 -6.25 13.94
CA TYR A 372 21.65 -5.33 12.95
C TYR A 372 21.48 -3.84 13.29
N TYR A 373 20.52 -3.46 14.17
CA TYR A 373 20.11 -2.07 14.30
C TYR A 373 19.92 -1.58 15.76
N ALA A 374 20.04 -2.42 16.76
CA ALA A 374 19.82 -2.07 18.17
C ALA A 374 21.00 -1.37 18.87
N GLU A 375 21.79 -0.54 18.17
CA GLU A 375 22.88 0.23 18.80
C GLU A 375 22.41 1.50 19.49
#